data_e3c59a81c78740b6b450bcce370ef442
#
_entry.id   e3c59a81c78740b6b450bcce370ef442
#
_cell.length_a   1.000
_cell.length_b   1.000
_cell.length_c   1.000
_cell.angle_alpha   90.00
_cell.angle_beta   90.00
_cell.angle_gamma   90.00
#
_symmetry.space_group_name_H-M   'P 1'
#
loop_
_entity.id
_entity.type
_entity.pdbx_description
1 polymer ?
#
loop_
_entity_poly.entity_id
_entity_poly.type
_entity_poly.pdbx_seq_one_letter_code
_entity_poly.pdbx_strand_id
1 'polypeptide(L)'
;MTAATSNRKIRVVVAKPGLDGHDRGAKIIARALRDAGMEVIYTGLHQTPEQIAATVIQEDADAIGLSILSGAHMTLVPKVVKLLREQGVDDVVVTVGGTIPADDVPELKSLGVAEVFTPGSSTDEIVEFVQNAVSARA
;
A
#
# COMPACT_ATOMS: atom_id res chain seq x y z
N MET A 1 8.59 -4.47 23.88
CA MET A 1 7.90 -4.10 23.65
C MET A 1 6.81 -3.79 23.70
N THR A 2 6.98 -3.64 23.60
CA THR A 2 6.21 -3.33 23.53
C THR A 2 4.81 -3.20 23.62
N ALA A 3 4.21 -3.23 24.76
CA ALA A 3 2.79 -3.15 24.92
C ALA A 3 2.21 -1.91 24.23
N ALA A 4 2.92 -0.83 24.29
CA ALA A 4 2.51 0.40 23.60
C ALA A 4 2.38 0.18 22.09
N THR A 5 3.32 -0.58 21.50
CA THR A 5 3.29 -0.88 20.08
C THR A 5 2.08 -1.75 19.73
N SER A 6 1.77 -2.74 20.57
CA SER A 6 0.66 -3.65 20.29
C SER A 6 -0.70 -2.99 20.44
N ASN A 7 -0.81 -1.86 21.15
CA ASN A 7 -2.05 -1.13 21.32
C ASN A 7 -2.28 -0.04 20.27
N ARG A 8 -1.25 0.25 19.49
CA ARG A 8 -1.33 1.26 18.45
C ARG A 8 -2.12 0.71 17.26
N LYS A 9 -3.00 1.54 16.72
CA LYS A 9 -3.71 1.18 15.49
C LYS A 9 -2.73 1.14 14.33
N ILE A 10 -2.92 0.17 13.44
CA ILE A 10 -2.18 0.12 12.19
C ILE A 10 -2.62 1.29 11.32
N ARG A 11 -1.66 2.05 10.82
CA ARG A 11 -1.93 3.19 9.95
C ARG A 11 -1.55 2.84 8.53
N VAL A 12 -2.50 2.96 7.61
CA VAL A 12 -2.34 2.57 6.20
C VAL A 12 -2.64 3.75 5.30
N VAL A 13 -1.75 4.00 4.35
CA VAL A 13 -2.00 4.97 3.29
C VAL A 13 -2.50 4.19 2.07
N VAL A 14 -3.66 4.55 1.54
CA VAL A 14 -4.19 3.99 0.29
C VAL A 14 -4.05 5.06 -0.77
N ALA A 15 -3.30 4.77 -1.81
CA ALA A 15 -2.91 5.76 -2.80
C ALA A 15 -3.15 5.29 -4.22
N LYS A 16 -3.44 6.25 -5.10
CA LYS A 16 -3.58 6.02 -6.55
C LYS A 16 -2.58 6.89 -7.28
N PRO A 17 -1.43 6.33 -7.65
CA PRO A 17 -0.42 7.12 -8.37
C PRO A 17 -0.80 7.30 -9.84
N GLY A 18 -0.32 8.39 -10.41
CA GLY A 18 -0.46 8.68 -11.82
C GLY A 18 -1.82 9.25 -12.20
N LEU A 19 -2.20 9.10 -13.46
CA LEU A 19 -3.39 9.72 -14.01
C LEU A 19 -4.61 8.79 -14.06
N ASP A 20 -4.51 7.63 -13.41
CA ASP A 20 -5.58 6.64 -13.35
C ASP A 20 -6.78 7.20 -12.58
N GLY A 21 -7.94 7.24 -13.23
CA GLY A 21 -9.15 7.75 -12.62
C GLY A 21 -10.05 6.68 -11.99
N HIS A 22 -9.62 5.43 -11.96
CA HIS A 22 -10.42 4.31 -11.46
C HIS A 22 -10.26 4.16 -9.95
N ASP A 23 -10.98 4.95 -9.17
CA ASP A 23 -10.80 5.00 -7.71
C ASP A 23 -11.75 4.11 -6.91
N ARG A 24 -12.70 3.45 -7.55
CA ARG A 24 -13.69 2.64 -6.83
C ARG A 24 -13.05 1.52 -6.02
N GLY A 25 -12.12 0.79 -6.62
CA GLY A 25 -11.43 -0.30 -5.92
C GLY A 25 -10.64 0.18 -4.73
N ALA A 26 -9.93 1.30 -4.90
CA ALA A 26 -9.16 1.90 -3.81
C ALA A 26 -10.05 2.30 -2.65
N LYS A 27 -11.21 2.88 -2.93
CA LYS A 27 -12.17 3.29 -1.89
C LYS A 27 -12.75 2.09 -1.14
N ILE A 28 -13.04 1.01 -1.86
CA ILE A 28 -13.55 -0.22 -1.23
C ILE A 28 -12.51 -0.80 -0.28
N ILE A 29 -11.26 -0.85 -0.70
CA ILE A 29 -10.17 -1.35 0.13
C ILE A 29 -9.96 -0.45 1.34
N ALA A 30 -9.95 0.87 1.14
CA ALA A 30 -9.80 1.81 2.24
C ALA A 30 -10.89 1.62 3.28
N ARG A 31 -12.13 1.42 2.85
CA ARG A 31 -13.24 1.20 3.75
C ARG A 31 -13.10 -0.12 4.52
N ALA A 32 -12.69 -1.18 3.82
CA ALA A 32 -12.51 -2.49 4.47
C ALA A 32 -11.44 -2.45 5.55
N LEU A 33 -10.31 -1.77 5.28
CA LEU A 33 -9.25 -1.61 6.26
C LEU A 33 -9.72 -0.79 7.45
N ARG A 34 -10.47 0.28 7.20
CA ARG A 34 -11.03 1.11 8.26
C ARG A 34 -12.02 0.32 9.12
N ASP A 35 -12.89 -0.46 8.49
CA ASP A 35 -13.88 -1.27 9.21
C ASP A 35 -13.20 -2.34 10.07
N ALA A 36 -11.99 -2.74 9.71
CA ALA A 36 -11.20 -3.70 10.48
C ALA A 36 -10.44 -3.03 11.65
N GLY A 37 -10.63 -1.74 11.86
CA GLY A 37 -10.04 -1.02 12.99
C GLY A 37 -8.74 -0.29 12.69
N MET A 38 -8.33 -0.25 11.44
CA MET A 38 -7.12 0.47 11.05
C MET A 38 -7.41 1.95 10.81
N GLU A 39 -6.37 2.76 10.96
CA GLU A 39 -6.43 4.17 10.62
C GLU A 39 -6.00 4.31 9.16
N VAL A 40 -6.89 4.80 8.32
CA VAL A 40 -6.68 4.82 6.88
C VAL A 40 -6.62 6.25 6.36
N ILE A 41 -5.57 6.56 5.61
CA ILE A 41 -5.42 7.83 4.92
C ILE A 41 -5.57 7.53 3.42
N TYR A 42 -6.65 8.01 2.82
CA TYR A 42 -6.85 7.89 1.38
C TYR A 42 -6.36 9.19 0.72
N THR A 43 -5.38 9.06 -0.17
CA THR A 43 -4.73 10.25 -0.77
C THR A 43 -5.57 10.91 -1.85
N GLY A 44 -6.54 10.18 -2.42
CA GLY A 44 -7.26 10.67 -3.59
C GLY A 44 -6.55 10.31 -4.89
N LEU A 45 -7.09 10.82 -5.99
CA LEU A 45 -6.60 10.53 -7.34
C LEU A 45 -5.36 11.35 -7.70
N HIS A 46 -4.68 10.89 -8.73
CA HIS A 46 -3.65 11.65 -9.45
C HIS A 46 -2.45 12.05 -8.58
N GLN A 47 -2.07 11.17 -7.69
CA GLN A 47 -0.91 11.43 -6.82
C GLN A 47 0.38 11.10 -7.54
N THR A 48 1.40 11.94 -7.37
CA THR A 48 2.74 11.61 -7.85
C THR A 48 3.42 10.66 -6.85
N PRO A 49 4.40 9.86 -7.30
CA PRO A 49 5.19 9.05 -6.36
C PRO A 49 5.80 9.88 -5.24
N GLU A 50 6.24 11.09 -5.52
CA GLU A 50 6.81 12.01 -4.53
C GLU A 50 5.78 12.39 -3.47
N GLN A 51 4.55 12.71 -3.90
CA GLN A 51 3.47 13.05 -2.97
C GLN A 51 3.10 11.86 -2.09
N ILE A 52 3.07 10.66 -2.68
CA ILE A 52 2.74 9.44 -1.95
C ILE A 52 3.80 9.16 -0.89
N ALA A 53 5.07 9.20 -1.27
CA ALA A 53 6.16 8.97 -0.33
C ALA A 53 6.14 9.99 0.81
N ALA A 54 5.89 11.27 0.47
CA ALA A 54 5.79 12.33 1.48
C ALA A 54 4.65 12.05 2.47
N THR A 55 3.50 11.60 1.97
CA THR A 55 2.36 11.28 2.83
C THR A 55 2.69 10.11 3.78
N VAL A 56 3.32 9.07 3.26
CA VAL A 56 3.71 7.91 4.08
C VAL A 56 4.63 8.34 5.23
N ILE A 57 5.60 9.19 4.93
CA ILE A 57 6.56 9.66 5.91
C ILE A 57 5.88 10.59 6.92
N GLN A 58 5.11 11.55 6.43
CA GLN A 58 4.43 12.54 7.28
C GLN A 58 3.45 11.88 8.25
N GLU A 59 2.73 10.86 7.78
CA GLU A 59 1.72 10.17 8.58
C GLU A 59 2.31 9.03 9.40
N ASP A 60 3.58 8.75 9.25
CA ASP A 60 4.24 7.62 9.94
C ASP A 60 3.48 6.32 9.69
N ALA A 61 3.19 6.04 8.43
CA ALA A 61 2.36 4.91 8.07
C ALA A 61 3.09 3.59 8.26
N ASP A 62 2.34 2.56 8.64
CA ASP A 62 2.86 1.20 8.78
C ASP A 62 2.82 0.43 7.47
N ALA A 63 1.86 0.78 6.61
CA ALA A 63 1.66 0.11 5.35
C ALA A 63 1.13 1.08 4.30
N ILE A 64 1.34 0.73 3.05
CA ILE A 64 0.81 1.48 1.93
C ILE A 64 0.17 0.51 0.94
N GLY A 65 -1.01 0.86 0.46
CA GLY A 65 -1.68 0.15 -0.62
C GLY A 65 -1.72 1.02 -1.86
N LEU A 66 -1.05 0.58 -2.90
CA LEU A 66 -1.06 1.27 -4.19
C LEU A 66 -2.08 0.61 -5.10
N SER A 67 -3.06 1.38 -5.57
CA SER A 67 -4.10 0.88 -6.47
C SER A 67 -3.82 1.40 -7.87
N ILE A 68 -3.51 0.51 -8.80
CA ILE A 68 -3.10 0.86 -10.16
C ILE A 68 -3.83 0.00 -11.17
N LEU A 69 -4.71 0.63 -11.95
CA LEU A 69 -5.46 -0.05 -13.03
C LEU A 69 -5.05 0.44 -14.42
N SER A 70 -4.07 1.34 -14.48
CA SER A 70 -3.66 1.97 -15.73
C SER A 70 -2.61 1.18 -16.52
N GLY A 71 -2.04 0.13 -15.93
CA GLY A 71 -0.93 -0.59 -16.53
C GLY A 71 0.43 0.02 -16.25
N ALA A 72 0.48 1.14 -15.53
CA ALA A 72 1.73 1.84 -15.26
C ALA A 72 2.44 1.37 -13.99
N HIS A 73 2.05 0.21 -13.47
CA HIS A 73 2.59 -0.30 -12.19
C HIS A 73 4.11 -0.51 -12.22
N MET A 74 4.68 -0.97 -13.35
CA MET A 74 6.11 -1.20 -13.43
C MET A 74 6.93 0.08 -13.49
N THR A 75 6.29 1.22 -13.75
CA THR A 75 6.94 2.53 -13.70
C THR A 75 6.75 3.19 -12.35
N LEU A 76 5.53 3.13 -11.83
CA LEU A 76 5.14 3.90 -10.63
C LEU A 76 5.55 3.22 -9.33
N VAL A 77 5.39 1.89 -9.23
CA VAL A 77 5.70 1.17 -7.98
C VAL A 77 7.18 1.23 -7.64
N PRO A 78 8.10 0.93 -8.56
CA PRO A 78 9.52 1.03 -8.24
C PRO A 78 9.92 2.43 -7.79
N LYS A 79 9.30 3.46 -8.37
CA LYS A 79 9.61 4.83 -8.02
C LYS A 79 9.19 5.17 -6.59
N VAL A 80 8.00 4.72 -6.17
CA VAL A 80 7.55 4.93 -4.80
C VAL A 80 8.47 4.20 -3.81
N VAL A 81 8.80 2.95 -4.10
CA VAL A 81 9.67 2.15 -3.23
C VAL A 81 11.05 2.80 -3.11
N LYS A 82 11.60 3.25 -4.23
CA LYS A 82 12.91 3.91 -4.24
C LYS A 82 12.90 5.18 -3.40
N LEU A 83 11.87 6.00 -3.54
CA LEU A 83 11.75 7.25 -2.77
C LEU A 83 11.68 6.98 -1.28
N LEU A 84 10.94 5.96 -0.86
CA LEU A 84 10.86 5.59 0.55
C LEU A 84 12.21 5.15 1.08
N ARG A 85 12.94 4.34 0.31
CA ARG A 85 14.28 3.88 0.71
C ARG A 85 15.28 5.04 0.82
N GLU A 86 15.22 5.98 -0.11
CA GLU A 86 16.10 7.14 -0.09
C GLU A 86 15.88 8.01 1.15
N GLN A 87 14.67 7.97 1.71
CA GLN A 87 14.35 8.70 2.94
C GLN A 87 14.59 7.87 4.20
N GLY A 88 15.19 6.69 4.07
CA GLY A 88 15.44 5.82 5.21
C GLY A 88 14.21 5.06 5.70
N VAL A 89 13.14 5.04 4.92
CA VAL A 89 11.90 4.37 5.28
C VAL A 89 11.83 3.05 4.52
N ASP A 90 12.33 1.99 5.13
CA ASP A 90 12.41 0.67 4.49
C ASP A 90 11.60 -0.41 5.22
N ASP A 91 10.88 -0.03 6.27
CA ASP A 91 10.08 -0.95 7.08
C ASP A 91 8.57 -0.86 6.80
N VAL A 92 8.16 -0.03 5.86
CA VAL A 92 6.75 0.09 5.49
C VAL A 92 6.35 -1.10 4.61
N VAL A 93 5.21 -1.71 4.93
CA VAL A 93 4.67 -2.82 4.14
C VAL A 93 4.03 -2.24 2.88
N VAL A 94 4.54 -2.63 1.71
CA VAL A 94 4.04 -2.14 0.42
C VAL A 94 3.20 -3.22 -0.24
N THR A 95 1.94 -2.91 -0.52
CA THR A 95 1.07 -3.79 -1.31
C THR A 95 0.63 -3.06 -2.57
N VAL A 96 0.35 -3.83 -3.61
CA VAL A 96 -0.12 -3.31 -4.88
C VAL A 96 -1.40 -4.04 -5.26
N GLY A 97 -2.42 -3.31 -5.63
CA GLY A 97 -3.67 -3.86 -6.12
C GLY A 97 -3.99 -3.34 -7.50
N GLY A 98 -4.64 -4.16 -8.31
CA GLY A 98 -5.06 -3.75 -9.64
C GLY A 98 -4.91 -4.88 -10.65
N THR A 99 -5.04 -4.55 -11.92
CA THR A 99 -4.89 -5.51 -13.01
C THR A 99 -3.41 -5.66 -13.32
N ILE A 100 -2.76 -6.58 -12.61
CA ILE A 100 -1.31 -6.80 -12.70
C ILE A 100 -1.08 -8.14 -13.40
N PRO A 101 -0.37 -8.18 -14.54
CA PRO A 101 -0.03 -9.46 -15.18
C PRO A 101 0.78 -10.35 -14.24
N ALA A 102 0.50 -11.66 -14.30
CA ALA A 102 1.16 -12.62 -13.43
C ALA A 102 2.69 -12.58 -13.58
N ASP A 103 3.18 -12.29 -14.76
CA ASP A 103 4.62 -12.23 -15.02
C ASP A 103 5.31 -11.09 -14.29
N ASP A 104 4.57 -10.03 -13.95
CA ASP A 104 5.13 -8.87 -13.27
C ASP A 104 5.18 -9.04 -11.76
N VAL A 105 4.43 -9.99 -11.21
CA VAL A 105 4.33 -10.18 -9.75
C VAL A 105 5.68 -10.52 -9.11
N PRO A 106 6.45 -11.51 -9.63
CA PRO A 106 7.74 -11.81 -9.02
C PRO A 106 8.71 -10.63 -9.06
N GLU A 107 8.68 -9.85 -10.14
CA GLU A 107 9.55 -8.69 -10.27
C GLU A 107 9.18 -7.61 -9.25
N LEU A 108 7.90 -7.33 -9.09
CA LEU A 108 7.45 -6.37 -8.08
C LEU A 108 7.86 -6.82 -6.68
N LYS A 109 7.71 -8.09 -6.36
CA LYS A 109 8.12 -8.63 -5.07
C LYS A 109 9.64 -8.48 -4.84
N SER A 110 10.43 -8.69 -5.89
CA SER A 110 11.88 -8.52 -5.79
C SER A 110 12.27 -7.07 -5.55
N LEU A 111 11.43 -6.12 -5.94
CA LEU A 111 11.66 -4.69 -5.74
C LEU A 111 11.23 -4.21 -4.35
N GLY A 112 10.60 -5.05 -3.56
CA GLY A 112 10.21 -4.69 -2.21
C GLY A 112 8.71 -4.70 -1.94
N VAL A 113 7.89 -5.09 -2.92
CA VAL A 113 6.44 -5.22 -2.73
C VAL A 113 6.17 -6.49 -1.93
N ALA A 114 5.42 -6.36 -0.83
CA ALA A 114 5.13 -7.49 0.04
C ALA A 114 4.08 -8.42 -0.57
N GLU A 115 3.08 -7.89 -1.25
CA GLU A 115 2.05 -8.71 -1.90
C GLU A 115 1.36 -7.91 -3.00
N VAL A 116 0.86 -8.66 -3.98
CA VAL A 116 0.08 -8.11 -5.10
C VAL A 116 -1.31 -8.74 -5.07
N PHE A 117 -2.33 -7.89 -5.08
CA PHE A 117 -3.73 -8.33 -5.07
C PHE A 117 -4.38 -8.02 -6.41
N THR A 118 -4.94 -9.04 -7.04
CA THR A 118 -5.64 -8.89 -8.31
C THR A 118 -7.14 -8.74 -8.06
N PRO A 119 -7.95 -8.41 -9.08
CA PRO A 119 -9.39 -8.17 -8.88
C PRO A 119 -10.16 -9.33 -8.25
N GLY A 120 -9.62 -10.55 -8.28
CA GLY A 120 -10.26 -11.71 -7.64
C GLY A 120 -10.02 -11.83 -6.15
N SER A 121 -9.14 -11.00 -5.59
CA SER A 121 -8.83 -11.05 -4.16
C SER A 121 -9.97 -10.47 -3.34
N SER A 122 -10.30 -11.11 -2.22
CA SER A 122 -11.33 -10.57 -1.32
C SER A 122 -10.75 -9.47 -0.43
N THR A 123 -11.61 -8.58 0.07
CA THR A 123 -11.17 -7.55 1.01
C THR A 123 -10.67 -8.18 2.31
N ASP A 124 -11.26 -9.31 2.72
CA ASP A 124 -10.82 -10.01 3.94
C ASP A 124 -9.39 -10.51 3.80
N GLU A 125 -9.01 -11.02 2.63
CA GLU A 125 -7.63 -11.44 2.38
C GLU A 125 -6.66 -10.27 2.49
N ILE A 126 -7.04 -9.12 1.97
CA ILE A 126 -6.20 -7.92 2.01
C ILE A 126 -6.02 -7.44 3.44
N VAL A 127 -7.13 -7.37 4.20
CA VAL A 127 -7.10 -6.95 5.61
C VAL A 127 -6.20 -7.88 6.41
N GLU A 128 -6.41 -9.18 6.27
CA GLU A 128 -5.62 -10.17 7.01
C GLU A 128 -4.14 -10.10 6.67
N PHE A 129 -3.82 -9.93 5.39
CA PHE A 129 -2.43 -9.81 4.98
C PHE A 129 -1.76 -8.61 5.62
N VAL A 130 -2.41 -7.45 5.58
CA VAL A 130 -1.85 -6.22 6.16
C VAL A 130 -1.63 -6.37 7.65
N GLN A 131 -2.61 -6.92 8.37
CA GLN A 131 -2.49 -7.14 9.81
C GLN A 131 -1.31 -8.03 10.13
N ASN A 132 -1.18 -9.15 9.42
CA ASN A 132 -0.11 -10.11 9.66
C ASN A 132 1.26 -9.55 9.27
N ALA A 133 1.35 -8.87 8.16
CA ALA A 133 2.62 -8.32 7.68
C ALA A 133 3.15 -7.22 8.60
N VAL A 134 2.27 -6.33 9.06
CA VAL A 134 2.67 -5.26 9.98
C VAL A 134 3.10 -5.86 11.33
N SER A 135 2.37 -6.85 11.83
CA SER A 135 2.73 -7.51 13.08
C SER A 135 4.08 -8.24 12.96
N ALA A 136 4.34 -8.86 11.81
CA ALA A 136 5.56 -9.64 11.61
C ALA A 136 6.82 -8.78 11.56
N ARG A 137 6.72 -7.50 11.15
CA ARG A 137 7.89 -6.62 11.07
C ARG A 137 8.32 -6.06 12.43
N ALA A 138 7.46 -6.16 13.42
CA ALA A 138 7.74 -5.63 14.76
C ALA A 138 8.69 -6.55 15.60
#